data_5e4db158692b09735419aa0b22f922d8
#
_entry.id   5e4db158692b09735419aa0b22f922d8
#
_cell.length_a   1.000
_cell.length_b   1.000
_cell.length_c   1.000
_cell.angle_alpha   90.00
_cell.angle_beta   90.00
_cell.angle_gamma   90.00
#
_symmetry.space_group_name_H-M   'P 1'
#
loop_
_entity.id
_entity.type
_entity.pdbx_description
1 polymer ?
#
loop_
_entity_poly.entity_id
_entity_poly.type
_entity_poly.pdbx_seq_one_letter_code
_entity_poly.pdbx_strand_id
1 'polypeptide(L)'
;MKAMICEMFGGPEVLALRTVPDPPPPGPGEIQVRIEARGVQYVDVLMLAGTYQFRPEPPFIPGSEAAGHVIAVGPGVSGFAAGDAVMSRHALGAMAEIGNAKAVLCDKVPPGLTMAQAGVFRGAYTTAYHALLQRGRMQAGEWVLVHGAGGGIGIAAIQVAKAFGAKVIATAGTEEKRSACLEEGADHAIDYRSGFVDRVKQLTGGRGVDIVYDPIGDKVAEESLRCLAWGGRLLILGFLGGGPTNIKSNYLLIKGIDAIGVRIGGLNEANPGLAIANMKALLALAEQGRLRPRISHTFRLDQATEALQAVIDRAVIGKAVLLG
;
A
#
# COMPACT_ATOMS: atom_id res chain seq x y z
N MET A 1 20.22 5.72 19.25
CA MET A 1 19.07 6.22 18.47
C MET A 1 17.75 6.03 19.20
N LYS A 2 16.73 6.79 18.86
CA LYS A 2 15.36 6.53 19.31
C LYS A 2 14.66 5.56 18.36
N ALA A 3 13.84 4.67 18.91
CA ALA A 3 13.02 3.72 18.15
C ALA A 3 11.73 3.39 18.91
N MET A 4 10.66 3.09 18.16
CA MET A 4 9.46 2.50 18.71
C MET A 4 9.66 0.99 18.85
N ILE A 5 9.43 0.45 20.03
CA ILE A 5 9.61 -0.98 20.34
C ILE A 5 8.24 -1.59 20.64
N CYS A 6 7.93 -2.69 19.96
CA CYS A 6 6.84 -3.59 20.33
C CYS A 6 7.40 -4.58 21.39
N GLU A 7 7.06 -4.39 22.66
CA GLU A 7 7.57 -5.22 23.76
C GLU A 7 6.80 -6.52 23.95
N MET A 8 5.55 -6.55 23.52
CA MET A 8 4.65 -7.72 23.54
C MET A 8 3.61 -7.60 22.44
N PHE A 9 2.93 -8.68 22.08
CA PHE A 9 1.80 -8.60 21.17
C PHE A 9 0.60 -7.90 21.81
N GLY A 10 -0.09 -7.05 21.04
CA GLY A 10 -1.27 -6.30 21.49
C GLY A 10 -1.72 -5.28 20.45
N GLY A 11 -2.46 -4.26 20.91
CA GLY A 11 -2.83 -3.10 20.09
C GLY A 11 -1.69 -2.07 20.01
N PRO A 12 -1.97 -0.87 19.43
CA PRO A 12 -0.97 0.20 19.33
C PRO A 12 -0.37 0.64 20.69
N GLU A 13 -1.09 0.45 21.77
CA GLU A 13 -0.70 0.80 23.16
C GLU A 13 0.53 0.01 23.66
N VAL A 14 0.90 -1.10 23.03
CA VAL A 14 2.10 -1.86 23.42
C VAL A 14 3.39 -1.25 22.89
N LEU A 15 3.31 -0.22 22.06
CA LEU A 15 4.47 0.49 21.54
C LEU A 15 5.07 1.42 22.60
N ALA A 16 6.37 1.34 22.75
CA ALA A 16 7.12 2.21 23.64
C ALA A 16 8.28 2.88 22.89
N LEU A 17 8.42 4.21 23.02
CA LEU A 17 9.61 4.90 22.55
C LEU A 17 10.79 4.57 23.49
N ARG A 18 11.88 4.06 22.93
CA ARG A 18 13.10 3.71 23.68
C ARG A 18 14.33 4.34 23.02
N THR A 19 15.33 4.61 23.85
CA THR A 19 16.68 4.87 23.37
C THR A 19 17.43 3.54 23.35
N VAL A 20 17.87 3.16 22.16
CA VAL A 20 18.59 1.90 21.91
C VAL A 20 19.93 2.20 21.24
N PRO A 21 20.90 1.28 21.25
CA PRO A 21 22.12 1.43 20.47
C PRO A 21 21.80 1.66 18.99
N ASP A 22 22.65 2.40 18.29
CA ASP A 22 22.57 2.52 16.85
C ASP A 22 22.79 1.13 16.21
N PRO A 23 22.18 0.86 15.04
CA PRO A 23 22.46 -0.37 14.33
C PRO A 23 23.94 -0.47 13.97
N PRO A 24 24.50 -1.68 13.85
CA PRO A 24 25.89 -1.85 13.42
C PRO A 24 26.10 -1.24 12.02
N PRO A 25 27.35 -0.95 11.63
CA PRO A 25 27.66 -0.54 10.27
C PRO A 25 27.02 -1.48 9.23
N PRO A 26 26.59 -0.97 8.06
CA PRO A 26 25.90 -1.78 7.07
C PRO A 26 26.79 -2.92 6.57
N GLY A 27 26.21 -4.13 6.52
CA GLY A 27 26.87 -5.32 5.99
C GLY A 27 26.97 -5.33 4.48
N PRO A 28 27.52 -6.41 3.88
CA PRO A 28 27.60 -6.57 2.44
C PRO A 28 26.21 -6.48 1.77
N GLY A 29 26.09 -5.61 0.76
CA GLY A 29 24.83 -5.38 0.04
C GLY A 29 23.80 -4.50 0.78
N GLU A 30 24.18 -3.87 1.88
CA GLU A 30 23.31 -3.00 2.67
C GLU A 30 23.74 -1.54 2.59
N ILE A 31 22.77 -0.64 2.80
CA ILE A 31 23.01 0.78 3.10
C ILE A 31 22.43 1.11 4.47
N GLN A 32 23.03 2.04 5.16
CA GLN A 32 22.50 2.61 6.39
C GLN A 32 21.84 3.95 6.09
N VAL A 33 20.62 4.13 6.54
CA VAL A 33 19.78 5.30 6.25
C VAL A 33 19.43 6.02 7.54
N ARG A 34 19.66 7.32 7.59
CA ARG A 34 19.01 8.21 8.54
C ARG A 34 17.60 8.43 8.07
N ILE A 35 16.64 7.89 8.81
CA ILE A 35 15.24 7.87 8.41
C ILE A 35 14.58 9.19 8.81
N GLU A 36 13.89 9.83 7.88
CA GLU A 36 13.19 11.10 8.08
C GLU A 36 11.67 10.94 7.94
N ALA A 37 11.23 9.96 7.16
CA ALA A 37 9.81 9.67 6.96
C ALA A 37 9.57 8.16 7.00
N ARG A 38 8.54 7.71 7.73
CA ARG A 38 8.14 6.29 7.90
C ARG A 38 6.68 6.14 7.57
N GLY A 39 6.36 5.20 6.70
CA GLY A 39 4.98 4.85 6.40
C GLY A 39 4.31 4.11 7.56
N VAL A 40 3.09 4.50 7.88
CA VAL A 40 2.23 3.78 8.82
C VAL A 40 1.18 3.01 8.04
N GLN A 41 1.09 1.71 8.27
CA GLN A 41 0.25 0.81 7.48
C GLN A 41 -0.61 -0.09 8.37
N TYR A 42 -1.72 -0.58 7.83
CA TYR A 42 -2.56 -1.56 8.54
C TYR A 42 -1.82 -2.89 8.82
N VAL A 43 -0.82 -3.22 7.99
CA VAL A 43 0.06 -4.38 8.24
C VAL A 43 0.84 -4.22 9.55
N ASP A 44 1.24 -3.02 9.93
CA ASP A 44 1.90 -2.77 11.22
C ASP A 44 0.97 -3.12 12.39
N VAL A 45 -0.32 -2.77 12.28
CA VAL A 45 -1.36 -3.16 13.28
C VAL A 45 -1.45 -4.67 13.40
N LEU A 46 -1.49 -5.39 12.28
CA LEU A 46 -1.56 -6.86 12.27
C LEU A 46 -0.29 -7.51 12.83
N MET A 47 0.89 -6.92 12.60
CA MET A 47 2.16 -7.39 13.17
C MET A 47 2.20 -7.20 14.69
N LEU A 48 1.77 -6.03 15.18
CA LEU A 48 1.66 -5.77 16.62
C LEU A 48 0.70 -6.75 17.31
N ALA A 49 -0.42 -7.05 16.67
CA ALA A 49 -1.39 -8.03 17.16
C ALA A 49 -0.92 -9.50 17.05
N GLY A 50 0.21 -9.77 16.38
CA GLY A 50 0.70 -11.12 16.14
C GLY A 50 -0.20 -11.95 15.20
N THR A 51 -1.03 -11.31 14.37
CA THR A 51 -2.01 -11.95 13.47
C THR A 51 -1.60 -11.91 12.00
N TYR A 52 -0.48 -11.23 11.68
CA TYR A 52 0.04 -11.21 10.32
C TYR A 52 0.78 -12.50 9.97
N GLN A 53 0.90 -12.80 8.67
CA GLN A 53 1.58 -14.00 8.15
C GLN A 53 3.07 -14.06 8.54
N PHE A 54 3.74 -12.90 8.60
CA PHE A 54 5.07 -12.74 9.17
C PHE A 54 4.92 -12.25 10.60
N ARG A 55 5.30 -13.09 11.57
CA ARG A 55 5.13 -12.86 13.01
C ARG A 55 6.49 -12.83 13.70
N PRO A 56 7.10 -11.63 13.83
CA PRO A 56 8.34 -11.49 14.58
C PRO A 56 8.08 -11.71 16.08
N GLU A 57 9.03 -12.31 16.78
CA GLU A 57 8.98 -12.42 18.25
C GLU A 57 9.31 -11.07 18.90
N PRO A 58 8.49 -10.58 19.84
CA PRO A 58 8.85 -9.41 20.65
C PRO A 58 10.11 -9.67 21.53
N PRO A 59 10.95 -8.63 21.79
CA PRO A 59 10.78 -7.26 21.34
C PRO A 59 11.28 -7.02 19.91
N PHE A 60 10.58 -6.18 19.14
CA PHE A 60 11.02 -5.77 17.80
C PHE A 60 10.64 -4.32 17.48
N ILE A 61 11.36 -3.72 16.53
CA ILE A 61 11.05 -2.40 15.98
C ILE A 61 10.13 -2.60 14.76
N PRO A 62 8.87 -2.11 14.76
CA PRO A 62 7.98 -2.23 13.61
C PRO A 62 8.36 -1.28 12.47
N GLY A 63 7.53 -1.29 11.41
CA GLY A 63 7.68 -0.44 10.24
C GLY A 63 8.40 -1.13 9.08
N SER A 64 7.81 -1.05 7.90
CA SER A 64 8.27 -1.79 6.72
C SER A 64 8.67 -0.90 5.53
N GLU A 65 8.39 0.40 5.57
CA GLU A 65 8.82 1.35 4.54
C GLU A 65 9.24 2.68 5.15
N ALA A 66 10.28 3.28 4.60
CA ALA A 66 10.81 4.56 5.03
C ALA A 66 11.45 5.33 3.89
N ALA A 67 11.74 6.61 4.14
CA ALA A 67 12.63 7.43 3.31
C ALA A 67 13.54 8.27 4.21
N GLY A 68 14.68 8.64 3.68
CA GLY A 68 15.69 9.41 4.38
C GLY A 68 16.97 9.54 3.56
N HIS A 69 18.08 9.82 4.23
CA HIS A 69 19.38 9.98 3.56
C HIS A 69 20.34 8.85 3.94
N VAL A 70 21.06 8.35 2.95
CA VAL A 70 22.14 7.38 3.15
C VAL A 70 23.24 8.02 4.03
N ILE A 71 23.63 7.35 5.11
CA ILE A 71 24.74 7.78 5.96
C ILE A 71 25.97 6.89 5.86
N ALA A 72 25.79 5.63 5.46
CA ALA A 72 26.88 4.70 5.18
C ALA A 72 26.49 3.68 4.13
N VAL A 73 27.48 3.14 3.43
CA VAL A 73 27.31 2.15 2.36
C VAL A 73 28.18 0.94 2.68
N GLY A 74 27.58 -0.24 2.69
CA GLY A 74 28.26 -1.50 2.96
C GLY A 74 29.05 -2.03 1.76
N PRO A 75 29.91 -3.04 1.99
CA PRO A 75 30.71 -3.65 0.93
C PRO A 75 29.85 -4.19 -0.23
N GLY A 76 30.35 -4.01 -1.46
CA GLY A 76 29.71 -4.53 -2.67
C GLY A 76 28.49 -3.77 -3.16
N VAL A 77 28.07 -2.69 -2.48
CA VAL A 77 26.99 -1.83 -2.95
C VAL A 77 27.51 -0.84 -3.98
N SER A 78 26.77 -0.72 -5.09
CA SER A 78 26.97 0.29 -6.12
C SER A 78 25.70 1.10 -6.33
N GLY A 79 25.85 2.32 -6.87
CA GLY A 79 24.69 3.19 -7.19
C GLY A 79 24.18 4.06 -6.04
N PHE A 80 24.70 3.88 -4.81
CA PHE A 80 24.41 4.71 -3.65
C PHE A 80 25.66 5.31 -3.04
N ALA A 81 25.53 6.53 -2.49
CA ALA A 81 26.57 7.23 -1.73
C ALA A 81 25.96 7.91 -0.51
N ALA A 82 26.80 8.24 0.48
CA ALA A 82 26.36 9.05 1.60
C ALA A 82 25.81 10.40 1.11
N GLY A 83 24.67 10.82 1.66
CA GLY A 83 23.92 12.00 1.25
C GLY A 83 22.82 11.73 0.20
N ASP A 84 22.78 10.56 -0.46
CA ASP A 84 21.69 10.22 -1.38
C ASP A 84 20.34 10.16 -0.65
N ALA A 85 19.33 10.86 -1.18
CA ALA A 85 17.94 10.73 -0.75
C ALA A 85 17.36 9.42 -1.27
N VAL A 86 16.87 8.55 -0.38
CA VAL A 86 16.40 7.21 -0.74
C VAL A 86 15.05 6.88 -0.09
N MET A 87 14.26 6.10 -0.79
CA MET A 87 13.16 5.32 -0.22
C MET A 87 13.60 3.88 -0.03
N SER A 88 13.28 3.28 1.09
CA SER A 88 13.74 1.95 1.49
C SER A 88 12.61 1.06 1.95
N ARG A 89 12.75 -0.23 1.69
CA ARG A 89 11.90 -1.26 2.26
C ARG A 89 12.67 -2.07 3.31
N HIS A 90 12.03 -2.27 4.42
CA HIS A 90 12.51 -3.07 5.54
C HIS A 90 11.58 -4.28 5.76
N ALA A 91 12.07 -5.36 6.32
CA ALA A 91 11.20 -6.39 6.89
C ALA A 91 10.60 -5.88 8.21
N LEU A 92 11.43 -5.23 9.00
CA LEU A 92 11.17 -4.57 10.28
C LEU A 92 12.18 -3.43 10.44
N GLY A 93 11.96 -2.53 11.42
CA GLY A 93 12.97 -1.56 11.85
C GLY A 93 12.80 -0.14 11.29
N ALA A 94 11.79 0.11 10.45
CA ALA A 94 11.62 1.45 9.90
C ALA A 94 11.13 2.49 10.92
N MET A 95 10.49 2.09 12.03
CA MET A 95 10.06 3.02 13.09
C MET A 95 11.21 3.36 14.07
N ALA A 96 12.36 3.77 13.51
CA ALA A 96 13.57 4.19 14.20
C ALA A 96 14.22 5.40 13.51
N GLU A 97 15.18 6.06 14.15
CA GLU A 97 15.93 7.18 13.55
C GLU A 97 16.95 6.71 12.50
N ILE A 98 17.50 5.51 12.67
CA ILE A 98 18.50 4.92 11.77
C ILE A 98 18.12 3.48 11.49
N GLY A 99 18.29 3.03 10.25
CA GLY A 99 18.04 1.65 9.86
C GLY A 99 18.97 1.16 8.75
N ASN A 100 19.34 -0.13 8.81
CA ASN A 100 20.01 -0.79 7.70
C ASN A 100 18.98 -1.37 6.73
N ALA A 101 19.21 -1.22 5.45
CA ALA A 101 18.32 -1.73 4.40
C ALA A 101 19.14 -2.40 3.29
N LYS A 102 18.64 -3.49 2.73
CA LYS A 102 19.24 -4.11 1.54
C LYS A 102 19.18 -3.14 0.36
N ALA A 103 20.30 -2.81 -0.24
CA ALA A 103 20.40 -1.86 -1.34
C ALA A 103 19.46 -2.20 -2.51
N VAL A 104 19.26 -3.49 -2.82
CA VAL A 104 18.31 -3.96 -3.86
C VAL A 104 16.84 -3.66 -3.55
N LEU A 105 16.52 -3.29 -2.31
CA LEU A 105 15.19 -2.89 -1.86
C LEU A 105 15.09 -1.36 -1.65
N CYS A 106 16.10 -0.62 -2.09
CA CYS A 106 16.15 0.83 -1.99
C CYS A 106 16.14 1.45 -3.40
N ASP A 107 15.55 2.62 -3.52
CA ASP A 107 15.57 3.43 -4.73
C ASP A 107 15.84 4.89 -4.35
N LYS A 108 16.50 5.65 -5.24
CA LYS A 108 16.63 7.10 -5.06
C LYS A 108 15.25 7.75 -5.12
N VAL A 109 15.04 8.76 -4.30
CA VAL A 109 13.78 9.52 -4.33
C VAL A 109 13.72 10.26 -5.65
N PRO A 110 12.68 10.03 -6.47
CA PRO A 110 12.57 10.71 -7.76
C PRO A 110 12.25 12.19 -7.56
N PRO A 111 12.69 13.06 -8.48
CA PRO A 111 12.30 14.45 -8.48
C PRO A 111 10.78 14.63 -8.39
N GLY A 112 10.32 15.60 -7.60
CA GLY A 112 8.89 15.91 -7.43
C GLY A 112 8.18 15.16 -6.31
N LEU A 113 8.79 14.14 -5.69
CA LEU A 113 8.30 13.57 -4.43
C LEU A 113 8.99 14.23 -3.23
N THR A 114 8.20 14.60 -2.23
CA THR A 114 8.73 14.99 -0.92
C THR A 114 9.24 13.76 -0.16
N MET A 115 10.10 13.94 0.86
CA MET A 115 10.57 12.85 1.71
C MET A 115 9.40 12.10 2.37
N ALA A 116 8.38 12.84 2.82
CA ALA A 116 7.15 12.25 3.37
C ALA A 116 6.44 11.34 2.34
N GLN A 117 6.29 11.78 1.10
CA GLN A 117 5.69 10.98 0.02
C GLN A 117 6.53 9.76 -0.32
N ALA A 118 7.86 9.90 -0.37
CA ALA A 118 8.78 8.80 -0.61
C ALA A 118 8.69 7.71 0.46
N GLY A 119 8.53 8.10 1.75
CA GLY A 119 8.38 7.18 2.88
C GLY A 119 7.09 6.36 2.88
N VAL A 120 6.12 6.65 2.00
CA VAL A 120 4.83 5.94 1.91
C VAL A 120 4.51 5.43 0.49
N PHE A 121 5.47 5.53 -0.44
CA PHE A 121 5.26 5.24 -1.86
C PHE A 121 5.27 3.75 -2.16
N ARG A 122 6.35 3.04 -1.77
CA ARG A 122 6.65 1.69 -2.27
C ARG A 122 5.52 0.69 -2.03
N GLY A 123 5.07 0.55 -0.79
CA GLY A 123 4.10 -0.47 -0.40
C GLY A 123 2.78 -0.36 -1.18
N ALA A 124 2.25 0.84 -1.30
CA ALA A 124 0.96 1.07 -1.94
C ALA A 124 1.04 0.95 -3.47
N TYR A 125 2.01 1.59 -4.10
CA TYR A 125 2.09 1.64 -5.58
C TYR A 125 2.56 0.33 -6.18
N THR A 126 3.51 -0.39 -5.54
CA THR A 126 3.89 -1.74 -6.02
C THR A 126 2.73 -2.72 -5.92
N THR A 127 1.92 -2.62 -4.87
CA THR A 127 0.71 -3.45 -4.72
C THR A 127 -0.30 -3.14 -5.82
N ALA A 128 -0.61 -1.85 -6.05
CA ALA A 128 -1.57 -1.43 -7.07
C ALA A 128 -1.12 -1.83 -8.49
N TYR A 129 0.15 -1.61 -8.82
CA TYR A 129 0.72 -1.97 -10.11
C TYR A 129 0.66 -3.48 -10.35
N HIS A 130 1.13 -4.27 -9.40
CA HIS A 130 1.08 -5.73 -9.50
C HIS A 130 -0.36 -6.24 -9.61
N ALA A 131 -1.27 -5.71 -8.80
CA ALA A 131 -2.68 -6.09 -8.82
C ALA A 131 -3.31 -5.81 -10.19
N LEU A 132 -3.23 -4.58 -10.67
CA LEU A 132 -3.94 -4.13 -11.86
C LEU A 132 -3.30 -4.63 -13.16
N LEU A 133 -1.99 -4.41 -13.32
CA LEU A 133 -1.32 -4.67 -14.61
C LEU A 133 -0.96 -6.14 -14.79
N GLN A 134 -0.50 -6.82 -13.74
CA GLN A 134 0.00 -8.19 -13.87
C GLN A 134 -1.05 -9.22 -13.53
N ARG A 135 -1.67 -9.13 -12.35
CA ARG A 135 -2.69 -10.09 -11.92
C ARG A 135 -4.02 -9.83 -12.64
N GLY A 136 -4.47 -8.58 -12.66
CA GLY A 136 -5.69 -8.13 -13.31
C GLY A 136 -5.58 -8.04 -14.83
N ARG A 137 -4.38 -7.99 -15.41
CA ARG A 137 -4.19 -7.85 -16.86
C ARG A 137 -5.00 -6.68 -17.44
N MET A 138 -5.07 -5.59 -16.69
CA MET A 138 -5.86 -4.40 -17.01
C MET A 138 -5.46 -3.82 -18.36
N GLN A 139 -6.47 -3.48 -19.15
CA GLN A 139 -6.31 -2.80 -20.44
C GLN A 139 -6.84 -1.36 -20.40
N ALA A 140 -6.32 -0.50 -21.26
CA ALA A 140 -6.86 0.85 -21.43
C ALA A 140 -8.34 0.80 -21.82
N GLY A 141 -9.15 1.70 -21.24
CA GLY A 141 -10.60 1.77 -21.47
C GLY A 141 -11.45 0.86 -20.59
N GLU A 142 -10.87 -0.12 -19.90
CA GLU A 142 -11.59 -0.98 -18.95
C GLU A 142 -12.10 -0.19 -17.72
N TRP A 143 -13.21 -0.67 -17.16
CA TRP A 143 -13.74 -0.18 -15.91
C TRP A 143 -13.14 -0.92 -14.71
N VAL A 144 -12.58 -0.19 -13.76
CA VAL A 144 -12.05 -0.69 -12.49
C VAL A 144 -12.91 -0.17 -11.34
N LEU A 145 -13.50 -1.07 -10.57
CA LEU A 145 -14.15 -0.76 -9.30
C LEU A 145 -13.12 -0.91 -8.18
N VAL A 146 -12.84 0.18 -7.46
CA VAL A 146 -11.88 0.19 -6.35
C VAL A 146 -12.63 0.29 -5.04
N HIS A 147 -12.57 -0.76 -4.22
CA HIS A 147 -13.09 -0.74 -2.86
C HIS A 147 -12.05 -0.19 -1.87
N GLY A 148 -12.52 0.38 -0.76
CA GLY A 148 -11.65 1.04 0.21
C GLY A 148 -10.83 2.18 -0.42
N ALA A 149 -11.40 2.82 -1.44
CA ALA A 149 -10.71 3.72 -2.36
C ALA A 149 -10.04 4.92 -1.68
N GLY A 150 -10.60 5.42 -0.57
CA GLY A 150 -10.01 6.54 0.19
C GLY A 150 -8.80 6.16 1.04
N GLY A 151 -8.41 4.89 1.12
CA GLY A 151 -7.19 4.45 1.82
C GLY A 151 -5.95 4.45 0.94
N GLY A 152 -4.77 4.21 1.52
CA GLY A 152 -3.49 4.34 0.83
C GLY A 152 -3.34 3.46 -0.41
N ILE A 153 -3.75 2.16 -0.35
CA ILE A 153 -3.69 1.27 -1.51
C ILE A 153 -4.80 1.57 -2.53
N GLY A 154 -5.93 2.15 -2.07
CA GLY A 154 -7.03 2.56 -2.93
C GLY A 154 -6.68 3.79 -3.77
N ILE A 155 -6.15 4.84 -3.14
CA ILE A 155 -5.63 6.02 -3.85
C ILE A 155 -4.55 5.62 -4.87
N ALA A 156 -3.60 4.79 -4.47
CA ALA A 156 -2.57 4.28 -5.40
C ALA A 156 -3.19 3.49 -6.57
N ALA A 157 -4.24 2.68 -6.33
CA ALA A 157 -4.93 1.96 -7.38
C ALA A 157 -5.66 2.90 -8.36
N ILE A 158 -6.31 3.97 -7.86
CA ILE A 158 -6.92 5.01 -8.71
C ILE A 158 -5.87 5.62 -9.63
N GLN A 159 -4.77 6.14 -9.06
CA GLN A 159 -3.73 6.81 -9.85
C GLN A 159 -3.07 5.86 -10.86
N VAL A 160 -2.75 4.62 -10.46
CA VAL A 160 -2.18 3.62 -11.39
C VAL A 160 -3.17 3.29 -12.49
N ALA A 161 -4.45 3.01 -12.18
CA ALA A 161 -5.46 2.73 -13.19
C ALA A 161 -5.60 3.87 -14.20
N LYS A 162 -5.66 5.11 -13.71
CA LYS A 162 -5.73 6.31 -14.58
C LYS A 162 -4.46 6.51 -15.40
N ALA A 163 -3.28 6.23 -14.83
CA ALA A 163 -2.02 6.32 -15.55
C ALA A 163 -1.94 5.34 -16.74
N PHE A 164 -2.68 4.24 -16.70
CA PHE A 164 -2.77 3.27 -17.78
C PHE A 164 -4.08 3.31 -18.57
N GLY A 165 -4.83 4.41 -18.47
CA GLY A 165 -5.99 4.70 -19.34
C GLY A 165 -7.28 3.98 -18.96
N ALA A 166 -7.40 3.42 -17.78
CA ALA A 166 -8.64 2.81 -17.30
C ALA A 166 -9.65 3.88 -16.82
N LYS A 167 -10.91 3.49 -16.74
CA LYS A 167 -11.99 4.23 -16.08
C LYS A 167 -12.17 3.69 -14.66
N VAL A 168 -12.35 4.56 -13.68
CA VAL A 168 -12.35 4.17 -12.27
C VAL A 168 -13.65 4.59 -11.58
N ILE A 169 -14.31 3.61 -10.95
CA ILE A 169 -15.37 3.84 -9.97
C ILE A 169 -14.77 3.55 -8.58
N ALA A 170 -14.74 4.57 -7.73
CA ALA A 170 -14.25 4.45 -6.35
C ALA A 170 -15.41 4.24 -5.37
N THR A 171 -15.21 3.42 -4.33
CA THR A 171 -16.17 3.32 -3.23
C THR A 171 -15.55 3.78 -1.93
N ALA A 172 -16.23 4.70 -1.24
CA ALA A 172 -15.80 5.20 0.07
C ALA A 172 -17.00 5.62 0.93
N GLY A 173 -16.88 5.46 2.26
CA GLY A 173 -17.99 5.63 3.18
C GLY A 173 -18.28 7.08 3.57
N THR A 174 -17.32 8.01 3.48
CA THR A 174 -17.54 9.43 3.84
C THR A 174 -17.42 10.32 2.61
N GLU A 175 -18.04 11.49 2.68
CA GLU A 175 -18.00 12.48 1.59
C GLU A 175 -16.57 12.94 1.34
N GLU A 176 -15.79 13.22 2.39
CA GLU A 176 -14.41 13.67 2.28
C GLU A 176 -13.56 12.63 1.53
N LYS A 177 -13.76 11.33 1.81
CA LYS A 177 -13.07 10.25 1.11
C LYS A 177 -13.50 10.13 -0.35
N ARG A 178 -14.78 10.35 -0.65
CA ARG A 178 -15.27 10.34 -2.04
C ARG A 178 -14.70 11.51 -2.83
N SER A 179 -14.70 12.71 -2.25
CA SER A 179 -14.09 13.90 -2.86
C SER A 179 -12.59 13.67 -3.13
N ALA A 180 -11.87 13.15 -2.15
CA ALA A 180 -10.46 12.79 -2.34
C ALA A 180 -10.26 11.79 -3.49
N CYS A 181 -11.11 10.77 -3.64
CA CYS A 181 -11.00 9.84 -4.76
C CYS A 181 -11.19 10.52 -6.12
N LEU A 182 -12.12 11.48 -6.23
CA LEU A 182 -12.33 12.26 -7.45
C LEU A 182 -11.14 13.16 -7.76
N GLU A 183 -10.59 13.85 -6.75
CA GLU A 183 -9.38 14.66 -6.87
C GLU A 183 -8.16 13.84 -7.36
N GLU A 184 -8.08 12.57 -6.95
CA GLU A 184 -7.03 11.64 -7.37
C GLU A 184 -7.30 10.96 -8.72
N GLY A 185 -8.38 11.36 -9.41
CA GLY A 185 -8.66 10.99 -10.78
C GLY A 185 -9.71 9.90 -10.99
N ALA A 186 -10.44 9.47 -9.98
CA ALA A 186 -11.57 8.56 -10.18
C ALA A 186 -12.65 9.26 -11.03
N ASP A 187 -13.23 8.53 -12.01
CA ASP A 187 -14.30 9.06 -12.85
C ASP A 187 -15.63 9.18 -12.07
N HIS A 188 -15.83 8.30 -11.09
CA HIS A 188 -16.96 8.33 -10.17
C HIS A 188 -16.55 7.88 -8.77
N ALA A 189 -17.20 8.47 -7.75
CA ALA A 189 -17.06 8.05 -6.36
C ALA A 189 -18.45 7.83 -5.75
N ILE A 190 -18.70 6.66 -5.18
CA ILE A 190 -20.00 6.24 -4.67
C ILE A 190 -19.92 5.76 -3.23
N ASP A 191 -21.02 5.94 -2.49
CA ASP A 191 -21.16 5.39 -1.14
C ASP A 191 -21.53 3.89 -1.23
N TYR A 192 -20.66 3.00 -0.69
CA TYR A 192 -20.92 1.56 -0.72
C TYR A 192 -22.05 1.15 0.25
N ARG A 193 -22.40 1.96 1.25
CA ARG A 193 -23.42 1.65 2.26
C ARG A 193 -24.83 1.70 1.73
N SER A 194 -25.08 2.45 0.66
CA SER A 194 -26.40 2.60 0.02
C SER A 194 -26.66 1.58 -1.11
N GLY A 195 -25.85 0.52 -1.21
CA GLY A 195 -25.95 -0.47 -2.29
C GLY A 195 -25.25 -0.04 -3.57
N PHE A 196 -24.01 -0.46 -3.74
CA PHE A 196 -23.18 -0.02 -4.87
C PHE A 196 -23.44 -0.78 -6.18
N VAL A 197 -23.97 -2.00 -6.13
CA VAL A 197 -24.08 -2.90 -7.30
C VAL A 197 -24.90 -2.27 -8.44
N ASP A 198 -26.08 -1.76 -8.13
CA ASP A 198 -26.97 -1.19 -9.13
C ASP A 198 -26.43 0.15 -9.66
N ARG A 199 -25.78 0.92 -8.79
CA ARG A 199 -25.12 2.17 -9.21
C ARG A 199 -23.95 1.90 -10.15
N VAL A 200 -23.14 0.89 -9.87
CA VAL A 200 -22.04 0.45 -10.77
C VAL A 200 -22.59 0.02 -12.13
N LYS A 201 -23.65 -0.79 -12.16
CA LYS A 201 -24.28 -1.18 -13.42
C LYS A 201 -24.82 0.04 -14.19
N GLN A 202 -25.49 0.96 -13.52
CA GLN A 202 -25.98 2.18 -14.16
C GLN A 202 -24.84 2.98 -14.81
N LEU A 203 -23.71 3.19 -14.08
CA LEU A 203 -22.55 3.93 -14.56
C LEU A 203 -21.85 3.25 -15.74
N THR A 204 -21.96 1.93 -15.85
CA THR A 204 -21.34 1.14 -16.91
C THR A 204 -22.33 0.73 -18.04
N GLY A 205 -23.48 1.38 -18.12
CA GLY A 205 -24.51 1.08 -19.13
C GLY A 205 -25.10 -0.33 -19.04
N GLY A 206 -25.17 -0.91 -17.85
CA GLY A 206 -25.67 -2.26 -17.58
C GLY A 206 -24.64 -3.38 -17.72
N ARG A 207 -23.48 -3.11 -18.34
CA ARG A 207 -22.43 -4.11 -18.61
C ARG A 207 -21.74 -4.61 -17.35
N GLY A 208 -21.50 -3.74 -16.38
CA GLY A 208 -20.65 -3.99 -15.22
C GLY A 208 -19.19 -3.59 -15.45
N VAL A 209 -18.35 -3.81 -14.43
CA VAL A 209 -16.92 -3.47 -14.45
C VAL A 209 -16.07 -4.66 -14.88
N ASP A 210 -14.92 -4.38 -15.46
CA ASP A 210 -13.97 -5.42 -15.92
C ASP A 210 -13.12 -5.95 -14.76
N ILE A 211 -12.80 -5.09 -13.80
CA ILE A 211 -11.96 -5.43 -12.66
C ILE A 211 -12.58 -4.88 -11.37
N VAL A 212 -12.56 -5.70 -10.32
CA VAL A 212 -12.80 -5.29 -8.95
C VAL A 212 -11.46 -5.40 -8.19
N TYR A 213 -11.00 -4.28 -7.65
CA TYR A 213 -9.85 -4.20 -6.75
C TYR A 213 -10.36 -4.22 -5.31
N ASP A 214 -10.20 -5.36 -4.62
CA ASP A 214 -10.83 -5.59 -3.33
C ASP A 214 -9.86 -5.87 -2.18
N PRO A 215 -9.59 -4.87 -1.31
CA PRO A 215 -8.91 -5.08 -0.03
C PRO A 215 -9.86 -5.35 1.13
N ILE A 216 -11.17 -5.39 0.91
CA ILE A 216 -12.20 -5.43 1.96
C ILE A 216 -12.59 -6.87 2.29
N GLY A 217 -12.87 -7.68 1.26
CA GLY A 217 -13.36 -9.05 1.44
C GLY A 217 -14.83 -9.12 1.88
N ASP A 218 -15.20 -10.24 2.54
CA ASP A 218 -16.51 -10.50 3.12
C ASP A 218 -17.67 -10.16 2.13
N LYS A 219 -18.77 -9.62 2.62
CA LYS A 219 -19.98 -9.28 1.86
C LYS A 219 -19.72 -8.31 0.70
N VAL A 220 -18.80 -7.37 0.84
CA VAL A 220 -18.47 -6.41 -0.22
C VAL A 220 -17.93 -7.13 -1.46
N ALA A 221 -17.02 -8.08 -1.27
CA ALA A 221 -16.49 -8.87 -2.37
C ALA A 221 -17.54 -9.81 -2.97
N GLU A 222 -18.41 -10.44 -2.14
CA GLU A 222 -19.51 -11.27 -2.61
C GLU A 222 -20.49 -10.49 -3.49
N GLU A 223 -20.90 -9.29 -3.07
CA GLU A 223 -21.79 -8.41 -3.83
C GLU A 223 -21.12 -7.94 -5.12
N SER A 224 -19.81 -7.73 -5.13
CA SER A 224 -19.05 -7.30 -6.30
C SER A 224 -19.13 -8.28 -7.47
N LEU A 225 -19.30 -9.58 -7.23
CA LEU A 225 -19.51 -10.58 -8.28
C LEU A 225 -20.75 -10.26 -9.15
N ARG A 226 -21.73 -9.57 -8.58
CA ARG A 226 -22.99 -9.21 -9.26
C ARG A 226 -22.80 -8.05 -10.26
N CYS A 227 -21.83 -7.17 -10.02
CA CYS A 227 -21.54 -6.03 -10.89
C CYS A 227 -20.28 -6.21 -11.76
N LEU A 228 -19.59 -7.35 -11.69
CA LEU A 228 -18.59 -7.72 -12.69
C LEU A 228 -19.24 -7.99 -14.05
N ALA A 229 -18.58 -7.55 -15.11
CA ALA A 229 -18.92 -7.89 -16.48
C ALA A 229 -18.62 -9.38 -16.76
N TRP A 230 -19.07 -9.89 -17.91
CA TRP A 230 -18.67 -11.21 -18.39
C TRP A 230 -17.14 -11.24 -18.64
N GLY A 231 -16.45 -12.26 -18.16
CA GLY A 231 -14.99 -12.36 -18.22
C GLY A 231 -14.25 -11.40 -17.27
N GLY A 232 -14.95 -10.81 -16.29
CA GLY A 232 -14.36 -9.88 -15.32
C GLY A 232 -13.45 -10.55 -14.31
N ARG A 233 -12.68 -9.76 -13.58
CA ARG A 233 -11.66 -10.23 -12.60
C ARG A 233 -11.90 -9.61 -11.23
N LEU A 234 -12.05 -10.45 -10.21
CA LEU A 234 -12.04 -10.06 -8.80
C LEU A 234 -10.62 -10.21 -8.27
N LEU A 235 -9.96 -9.11 -7.94
CA LEU A 235 -8.63 -9.09 -7.34
C LEU A 235 -8.77 -9.05 -5.82
N ILE A 236 -8.33 -10.11 -5.14
CA ILE A 236 -8.41 -10.28 -3.69
C ILE A 236 -7.07 -9.83 -3.08
N LEU A 237 -7.07 -8.68 -2.38
CA LEU A 237 -5.87 -8.09 -1.78
C LEU A 237 -5.83 -8.22 -0.26
N GLY A 238 -6.97 -8.34 0.39
CA GLY A 238 -7.06 -8.40 1.85
C GLY A 238 -8.49 -8.57 2.36
N PHE A 239 -8.61 -8.50 3.68
CA PHE A 239 -9.86 -8.80 4.39
C PHE A 239 -10.18 -7.77 5.48
N LEU A 240 -10.06 -6.48 5.14
CA LEU A 240 -10.31 -5.38 6.09
C LEU A 240 -11.77 -5.29 6.56
N GLY A 241 -12.67 -6.00 5.91
CA GLY A 241 -14.10 -6.08 6.26
C GLY A 241 -14.44 -7.08 7.38
N GLY A 242 -13.46 -7.92 7.78
CA GLY A 242 -13.64 -8.84 8.90
C GLY A 242 -13.36 -10.31 8.58
N GLY A 243 -13.27 -10.69 7.30
CA GLY A 243 -12.98 -12.08 6.95
C GLY A 243 -12.79 -12.34 5.46
N PRO A 244 -12.40 -13.56 5.10
CA PRO A 244 -12.26 -13.96 3.71
C PRO A 244 -13.62 -14.00 2.99
N THR A 245 -13.57 -13.77 1.69
CA THR A 245 -14.74 -13.80 0.82
C THR A 245 -15.19 -15.23 0.56
N ASN A 246 -16.47 -15.50 0.74
CA ASN A 246 -17.06 -16.77 0.35
C ASN A 246 -17.57 -16.70 -1.10
N ILE A 247 -16.75 -17.15 -2.05
CA ILE A 247 -17.06 -17.09 -3.48
C ILE A 247 -17.94 -18.26 -3.88
N LYS A 248 -19.19 -17.98 -4.25
CA LYS A 248 -20.08 -18.98 -4.84
C LYS A 248 -19.64 -19.28 -6.28
N SER A 249 -19.16 -20.49 -6.53
CA SER A 249 -18.56 -20.91 -7.82
C SER A 249 -19.50 -20.81 -9.02
N ASN A 250 -20.84 -20.78 -8.83
CA ASN A 250 -21.79 -20.56 -9.90
C ASN A 250 -21.63 -19.18 -10.57
N TYR A 251 -21.21 -18.14 -9.85
CA TYR A 251 -20.90 -16.84 -10.46
C TYR A 251 -19.69 -16.93 -11.37
N LEU A 252 -18.66 -17.70 -10.98
CA LEU A 252 -17.48 -17.90 -11.80
C LEU A 252 -17.86 -18.61 -13.11
N LEU A 253 -18.68 -19.66 -13.02
CA LEU A 253 -19.15 -20.42 -14.20
C LEU A 253 -20.00 -19.57 -15.14
N ILE A 254 -21.05 -18.92 -14.61
CA ILE A 254 -22.07 -18.26 -15.44
C ILE A 254 -21.50 -17.01 -16.13
N LYS A 255 -20.61 -16.28 -15.47
CA LYS A 255 -20.05 -15.02 -15.98
C LYS A 255 -18.61 -15.16 -16.49
N GLY A 256 -18.01 -16.34 -16.42
CA GLY A 256 -16.59 -16.52 -16.78
C GLY A 256 -15.62 -15.66 -15.93
N ILE A 257 -15.95 -15.41 -14.65
CA ILE A 257 -15.18 -14.53 -13.77
C ILE A 257 -13.94 -15.25 -13.26
N ASP A 258 -12.81 -14.55 -13.24
CA ASP A 258 -11.60 -14.96 -12.54
C ASP A 258 -11.60 -14.39 -11.11
N ALA A 259 -11.35 -15.22 -10.09
CA ALA A 259 -11.02 -14.80 -8.73
C ALA A 259 -9.52 -14.96 -8.51
N ILE A 260 -8.81 -13.85 -8.27
CA ILE A 260 -7.35 -13.78 -8.35
C ILE A 260 -6.77 -13.25 -7.04
N GLY A 261 -5.98 -14.06 -6.34
CA GLY A 261 -5.21 -13.61 -5.17
C GLY A 261 -4.06 -12.67 -5.56
N VAL A 262 -3.86 -11.62 -4.78
CA VAL A 262 -2.79 -10.64 -4.97
C VAL A 262 -1.98 -10.51 -3.69
N ARG A 263 -0.72 -10.96 -3.72
CA ARG A 263 0.22 -10.84 -2.61
C ARG A 263 1.55 -10.31 -3.12
N ILE A 264 1.82 -9.02 -2.85
CA ILE A 264 3.06 -8.37 -3.33
C ILE A 264 4.33 -8.99 -2.71
N GLY A 265 4.28 -9.45 -1.45
CA GLY A 265 5.37 -10.19 -0.83
C GLY A 265 5.75 -11.43 -1.61
N GLY A 266 4.77 -12.20 -2.07
CA GLY A 266 4.99 -13.38 -2.91
C GLY A 266 5.65 -13.07 -4.25
N LEU A 267 5.34 -11.94 -4.90
CA LEU A 267 6.04 -11.50 -6.10
C LEU A 267 7.52 -11.26 -5.83
N ASN A 268 7.83 -10.52 -4.75
CA ASN A 268 9.22 -10.19 -4.39
C ASN A 268 10.06 -11.44 -4.12
N GLU A 269 9.44 -12.47 -3.56
CA GLU A 269 10.06 -13.78 -3.26
C GLU A 269 10.23 -14.62 -4.54
N ALA A 270 9.17 -14.75 -5.34
CA ALA A 270 9.13 -15.64 -6.48
C ALA A 270 9.78 -15.07 -7.75
N ASN A 271 9.74 -13.75 -7.94
CA ASN A 271 10.28 -13.09 -9.14
C ASN A 271 10.83 -11.68 -8.80
N PRO A 272 11.99 -11.60 -8.14
CA PRO A 272 12.60 -10.32 -7.76
C PRO A 272 12.94 -9.43 -8.96
N GLY A 273 13.29 -10.01 -10.11
CA GLY A 273 13.57 -9.25 -11.34
C GLY A 273 12.33 -8.49 -11.83
N LEU A 274 11.16 -9.11 -11.79
CA LEU A 274 9.91 -8.46 -12.14
C LEU A 274 9.53 -7.37 -11.12
N ALA A 275 9.78 -7.61 -9.83
CA ALA A 275 9.55 -6.61 -8.79
C ALA A 275 10.40 -5.35 -8.99
N ILE A 276 11.67 -5.50 -9.39
CA ILE A 276 12.57 -4.39 -9.74
C ILE A 276 12.07 -3.65 -10.99
N ALA A 277 11.70 -4.38 -12.05
CA ALA A 277 11.15 -3.77 -13.26
C ALA A 277 9.87 -2.96 -12.99
N ASN A 278 8.98 -3.47 -12.14
CA ASN A 278 7.77 -2.75 -11.71
C ASN A 278 8.13 -1.45 -10.99
N MET A 279 9.08 -1.49 -10.08
CA MET A 279 9.50 -0.30 -9.35
C MET A 279 10.09 0.75 -10.28
N LYS A 280 10.92 0.35 -11.24
CA LYS A 280 11.46 1.26 -12.27
C LYS A 280 10.35 1.95 -13.08
N ALA A 281 9.32 1.20 -13.48
CA ALA A 281 8.17 1.78 -14.20
C ALA A 281 7.38 2.76 -13.33
N LEU A 282 7.20 2.45 -12.04
CA LEU A 282 6.52 3.33 -11.08
C LEU A 282 7.30 4.63 -10.83
N LEU A 283 8.62 4.55 -10.70
CA LEU A 283 9.48 5.73 -10.52
C LEU A 283 9.41 6.66 -11.73
N ALA A 284 9.45 6.12 -12.95
CA ALA A 284 9.30 6.91 -14.16
C ALA A 284 7.94 7.65 -14.22
N LEU A 285 6.86 7.02 -13.73
CA LEU A 285 5.55 7.69 -13.63
C LEU A 285 5.51 8.75 -12.51
N ALA A 286 6.21 8.51 -11.41
CA ALA A 286 6.34 9.49 -10.32
C ALA A 286 7.15 10.72 -10.77
N GLU A 287 8.25 10.54 -11.51
CA GLU A 287 9.03 11.62 -12.13
C GLU A 287 8.19 12.48 -13.10
N GLN A 288 7.25 11.87 -13.81
CA GLN A 288 6.28 12.56 -14.66
C GLN A 288 5.16 13.27 -13.86
N GLY A 289 5.14 13.18 -12.53
CA GLY A 289 4.10 13.72 -11.66
C GLY A 289 2.76 12.98 -11.74
N ARG A 290 2.71 11.81 -12.38
CA ARG A 290 1.48 11.02 -12.57
C ARG A 290 1.11 10.17 -11.36
N LEU A 291 2.09 9.89 -10.49
CA LEU A 291 1.90 9.14 -9.25
C LEU A 291 2.44 9.97 -8.08
N ARG A 292 1.56 10.29 -7.14
CA ARG A 292 1.92 11.13 -6.00
C ARG A 292 1.10 10.70 -4.77
N PRO A 293 1.72 10.12 -3.72
CA PRO A 293 1.00 9.75 -2.52
C PRO A 293 0.25 10.91 -1.87
N ARG A 294 -1.05 10.70 -1.61
CA ARG A 294 -1.82 11.61 -0.78
C ARG A 294 -1.52 11.31 0.69
N ILE A 295 -1.11 12.32 1.44
CA ILE A 295 -0.86 12.26 2.88
C ILE A 295 -1.87 13.16 3.57
N SER A 296 -2.70 12.60 4.45
CA SER A 296 -3.68 13.37 5.22
C SER A 296 -3.25 13.59 6.67
N HIS A 297 -2.37 12.75 7.20
CA HIS A 297 -1.95 12.80 8.59
C HIS A 297 -0.44 12.70 8.70
N THR A 298 0.11 13.59 9.50
CA THR A 298 1.54 13.64 9.81
C THR A 298 1.72 13.60 11.31
N PHE A 299 2.58 12.74 11.81
CA PHE A 299 2.87 12.55 13.22
C PHE A 299 4.38 12.58 13.44
N ARG A 300 4.82 12.79 14.68
CA ARG A 300 6.21 12.53 15.09
C ARG A 300 6.42 11.05 15.41
N LEU A 301 7.67 10.61 15.46
CA LEU A 301 8.01 9.22 15.80
C LEU A 301 7.40 8.77 17.14
N ASP A 302 7.43 9.62 18.17
CA ASP A 302 6.85 9.36 19.49
C ASP A 302 5.31 9.30 19.51
N GLN A 303 4.64 9.65 18.42
CA GLN A 303 3.21 9.59 18.22
C GLN A 303 2.78 8.38 17.34
N ALA A 304 3.63 7.35 17.26
CA ALA A 304 3.33 6.17 16.44
C ALA A 304 2.07 5.43 16.91
N THR A 305 1.77 5.45 18.21
CA THR A 305 0.54 4.88 18.78
C THR A 305 -0.70 5.58 18.22
N GLU A 306 -0.72 6.92 18.26
CA GLU A 306 -1.81 7.73 17.72
C GLU A 306 -1.95 7.57 16.20
N ALA A 307 -0.82 7.45 15.49
CA ALA A 307 -0.82 7.24 14.06
C ALA A 307 -1.44 5.89 13.67
N LEU A 308 -1.12 4.82 14.40
CA LEU A 308 -1.71 3.49 14.19
C LEU A 308 -3.18 3.47 14.58
N GLN A 309 -3.56 4.17 15.66
CA GLN A 309 -4.97 4.31 16.06
C GLN A 309 -5.77 5.02 14.95
N ALA A 310 -5.25 6.09 14.36
CA ALA A 310 -5.91 6.78 13.25
C ALA A 310 -6.13 5.86 12.02
N VAL A 311 -5.22 4.90 11.79
CA VAL A 311 -5.40 3.88 10.74
C VAL A 311 -6.50 2.88 11.11
N ILE A 312 -6.55 2.42 12.36
CA ILE A 312 -7.59 1.52 12.90
C ILE A 312 -8.97 2.17 12.79
N ASP A 313 -9.07 3.43 13.20
CA ASP A 313 -10.31 4.22 13.20
C ASP A 313 -10.74 4.62 11.78
N ARG A 314 -9.94 4.26 10.77
CA ARG A 314 -10.19 4.62 9.36
C ARG A 314 -10.29 6.14 9.14
N ALA A 315 -9.65 6.96 9.99
CA ALA A 315 -9.62 8.41 9.87
C ALA A 315 -8.74 8.88 8.70
N VAL A 316 -7.69 8.10 8.38
CA VAL A 316 -6.71 8.45 7.34
C VAL A 316 -7.33 8.43 5.94
N ILE A 317 -7.05 9.47 5.16
CA ILE A 317 -7.34 9.58 3.72
C ILE A 317 -6.02 9.49 2.97
N GLY A 318 -5.84 8.43 2.16
CA GLY A 318 -4.53 8.10 1.61
C GLY A 318 -3.63 7.50 2.67
N LYS A 319 -2.57 8.20 3.07
CA LYS A 319 -1.53 7.69 3.96
C LYS A 319 -1.34 8.55 5.21
N ALA A 320 -0.87 7.92 6.27
CA ALA A 320 -0.27 8.56 7.43
C ALA A 320 1.25 8.35 7.40
N VAL A 321 2.01 9.31 7.91
CA VAL A 321 3.47 9.30 7.93
C VAL A 321 3.99 9.76 9.29
N LEU A 322 5.04 9.09 9.79
CA LEU A 322 5.83 9.58 10.94
C LEU A 322 7.04 10.33 10.42
N LEU A 323 7.26 11.54 10.89
CA LEU A 323 8.38 12.43 10.55
C LEU A 323 9.30 12.62 11.77
N GLY A 324 10.56 12.99 11.52
CA GLY A 324 11.57 13.34 12.53
C GLY A 324 12.72 12.41 12.61
#